data_4ed7c01600d1294afd2698a31850354e
#
_entry.id   4ed7c01600d1294afd2698a31850354e
#
_cell.length_a   1.000
_cell.length_b   1.000
_cell.length_c   1.000
_cell.angle_alpha   90.00
_cell.angle_beta   90.00
_cell.angle_gamma   90.00
#
_symmetry.space_group_name_H-M   'P 1'
#
loop_
_entity.id
_entity.type
_entity.pdbx_description
1 polymer ?
#
loop_
_entity_poly.entity_id
_entity_poly.type
_entity_poly.pdbx_seq_one_letter_code
_entity_poly.pdbx_strand_id
1 'polypeptide(L)'
;MFKSKKLSNYNKTIAHAFFNSQGGVSTGIYKGLNCGPGSKDKKINIKENLNIVKKKIKCKQKNLILLNQIHSNKTYKILKITNNKMYGDGFITKKNGIALGILTADCAPILFYDPKKQIIGAAHAGWKGAYKNISKKILDDMKTWGSNIIDIIAVIGPCIRYKNYEVKSDFKRKFLKKYDCDGCFIQRNSMIYFDLSKFIKKQLSENGIKNIEIIKKDTFTRKNKFYSARYSLKKNYNDYGRNISLIMIK
;
A
#
# COMPACT_ATOMS: atom_id res chain seq x y z
N MET A 1 -5.08 13.60 -2.63
CA MET A 1 -5.42 12.63 -1.57
C MET A 1 -6.72 11.95 -1.92
N PHE A 2 -6.81 10.63 -1.76
CA PHE A 2 -8.00 9.81 -1.98
C PHE A 2 -8.40 9.09 -0.71
N LYS A 3 -9.68 8.80 -0.55
CA LYS A 3 -10.23 8.01 0.55
C LYS A 3 -11.02 6.81 0.03
N SER A 4 -11.08 5.75 0.79
CA SER A 4 -11.97 4.61 0.56
C SER A 4 -13.39 4.98 0.95
N LYS A 5 -14.36 4.56 0.14
CA LYS A 5 -15.78 4.71 0.48
C LYS A 5 -16.13 3.83 1.70
N LYS A 6 -15.69 2.55 1.70
CA LYS A 6 -15.97 1.61 2.77
C LYS A 6 -15.37 2.05 4.12
N LEU A 7 -14.08 2.46 4.14
CA LEU A 7 -13.44 2.94 5.37
C LEU A 7 -13.97 4.31 5.82
N SER A 8 -14.52 5.12 4.92
CA SER A 8 -15.10 6.42 5.27
C SER A 8 -16.35 6.32 6.14
N ASN A 9 -17.05 5.18 6.11
CA ASN A 9 -18.18 4.91 7.02
C ASN A 9 -17.73 4.88 8.50
N TYR A 10 -16.44 4.73 8.75
CA TYR A 10 -15.84 4.66 10.08
C TYR A 10 -14.99 5.90 10.42
N ASN A 11 -15.24 7.03 9.78
CA ASN A 11 -14.47 8.27 10.00
C ASN A 11 -14.51 8.80 11.45
N LYS A 12 -15.46 8.36 12.27
CA LYS A 12 -15.49 8.68 13.70
C LYS A 12 -14.40 7.93 14.48
N THR A 13 -14.09 6.70 14.10
CA THR A 13 -13.16 5.79 14.79
C THR A 13 -11.78 5.69 14.15
N ILE A 14 -11.68 5.81 12.83
CA ILE A 14 -10.41 5.74 12.14
C ILE A 14 -10.15 6.96 11.25
N ALA A 15 -8.88 7.24 11.02
CA ALA A 15 -8.41 8.10 9.94
C ALA A 15 -7.66 7.27 8.91
N HIS A 16 -7.93 7.46 7.61
CA HIS A 16 -7.22 6.80 6.53
C HIS A 16 -7.06 7.71 5.34
N ALA A 17 -6.01 7.50 4.55
CA ALA A 17 -5.80 8.26 3.32
C ALA A 17 -4.80 7.54 2.39
N PHE A 18 -4.99 7.75 1.08
CA PHE A 18 -4.05 7.43 0.01
C PHE A 18 -3.60 8.75 -0.61
N PHE A 19 -2.36 9.14 -0.31
CA PHE A 19 -1.81 10.40 -0.81
C PHE A 19 -1.19 10.21 -2.18
N ASN A 20 -1.37 11.20 -3.05
CA ASN A 20 -0.61 11.36 -4.27
C ASN A 20 0.51 12.41 -4.07
N SER A 21 1.23 12.77 -5.13
CA SER A 21 2.35 13.70 -5.05
C SER A 21 1.98 15.17 -4.80
N GLN A 22 0.70 15.53 -4.67
CA GLN A 22 0.29 16.93 -4.53
C GLN A 22 0.48 17.47 -3.12
N GLY A 23 0.86 18.76 -3.04
CA GLY A 23 0.86 19.53 -1.78
C GLY A 23 2.05 19.25 -0.87
N GLY A 24 3.20 18.86 -1.43
CA GLY A 24 4.47 18.74 -0.72
C GLY A 24 5.50 19.77 -1.16
N VAL A 25 6.71 19.70 -0.59
CA VAL A 25 7.80 20.67 -0.73
C VAL A 25 8.96 20.17 -1.59
N SER A 26 8.98 18.91 -2.01
CA SER A 26 10.06 18.36 -2.85
C SER A 26 10.08 18.97 -4.25
N THR A 27 11.25 18.98 -4.90
CA THR A 27 11.49 19.57 -6.21
C THR A 27 12.07 18.55 -7.20
N GLY A 28 12.29 18.94 -8.45
CA GLY A 28 12.88 18.08 -9.50
C GLY A 28 12.03 16.84 -9.77
N ILE A 29 12.65 15.67 -9.90
CA ILE A 29 11.97 14.38 -10.13
C ILE A 29 11.08 13.96 -8.96
N TYR A 30 11.29 14.56 -7.78
CA TYR A 30 10.50 14.36 -6.56
C TYR A 30 9.43 15.42 -6.35
N LYS A 31 9.18 16.31 -7.31
CA LYS A 31 8.27 17.47 -7.17
C LYS A 31 6.95 17.08 -6.49
N GLY A 32 6.75 17.68 -5.29
CA GLY A 32 5.56 17.53 -4.47
C GLY A 32 5.77 16.70 -3.19
N LEU A 33 4.81 15.83 -2.86
CA LEU A 33 4.70 15.15 -1.57
C LEU A 33 5.47 13.81 -1.57
N ASN A 34 6.81 13.85 -1.76
CA ASN A 34 7.63 12.65 -1.63
C ASN A 34 7.80 12.28 -0.16
N CYS A 35 7.29 11.11 0.23
CA CYS A 35 7.34 10.59 1.60
C CYS A 35 8.36 9.46 1.79
N GLY A 36 9.23 9.20 0.82
CA GLY A 36 10.14 8.05 0.82
C GLY A 36 11.51 8.33 1.41
N PRO A 37 11.83 7.95 2.67
CA PRO A 37 13.16 8.15 3.27
C PRO A 37 14.30 7.46 2.51
N GLY A 38 13.99 6.42 1.74
CA GLY A 38 14.96 5.71 0.89
C GLY A 38 15.14 6.30 -0.52
N SER A 39 14.58 7.49 -0.81
CA SER A 39 14.87 8.23 -2.04
C SER A 39 16.11 9.11 -1.88
N LYS A 40 16.69 9.52 -3.00
CA LYS A 40 17.83 10.48 -3.04
C LYS A 40 17.37 11.93 -2.86
N ASP A 41 16.11 12.18 -2.50
CA ASP A 41 15.58 13.51 -2.19
C ASP A 41 16.22 14.08 -0.92
N LYS A 42 16.19 15.40 -0.76
CA LYS A 42 16.69 16.08 0.45
C LYS A 42 15.91 15.57 1.69
N LYS A 43 16.64 15.11 2.70
CA LYS A 43 16.04 14.58 3.95
C LYS A 43 15.09 15.59 4.63
N ILE A 44 15.40 16.88 4.52
CA ILE A 44 14.55 17.95 5.08
C ILE A 44 13.18 18.01 4.38
N ASN A 45 13.15 17.86 3.04
CA ASN A 45 11.90 17.82 2.29
C ASN A 45 11.04 16.62 2.66
N ILE A 46 11.66 15.44 2.80
CA ILE A 46 10.96 14.21 3.21
C ILE A 46 10.36 14.38 4.61
N LYS A 47 11.14 14.94 5.55
CA LYS A 47 10.66 15.22 6.91
C LYS A 47 9.46 16.16 6.90
N GLU A 48 9.51 17.23 6.11
CA GLU A 48 8.40 18.18 6.00
C GLU A 48 7.19 17.55 5.32
N ASN A 49 7.37 16.77 4.25
CA ASN A 49 6.29 16.04 3.59
C ASN A 49 5.60 15.06 4.55
N LEU A 50 6.34 14.34 5.38
CA LEU A 50 5.77 13.49 6.41
C LEU A 50 5.02 14.29 7.48
N ASN A 51 5.48 15.51 7.83
CA ASN A 51 4.76 16.42 8.73
C ASN A 51 3.44 16.88 8.11
N ILE A 52 3.43 17.25 6.83
CA ILE A 52 2.20 17.61 6.10
C ILE A 52 1.20 16.45 6.14
N VAL A 53 1.66 15.23 5.87
CA VAL A 53 0.80 14.03 5.92
C VAL A 53 0.22 13.83 7.32
N LYS A 54 1.05 13.89 8.37
CA LYS A 54 0.63 13.73 9.76
C LYS A 54 -0.42 14.77 10.18
N LYS A 55 -0.20 16.04 9.83
CA LYS A 55 -1.18 17.12 10.07
C LYS A 55 -2.53 16.83 9.42
N LYS A 56 -2.53 16.36 8.14
CA LYS A 56 -3.76 16.05 7.39
C LYS A 56 -4.62 14.95 8.00
N ILE A 57 -4.03 14.00 8.73
CA ILE A 57 -4.76 12.92 9.39
C ILE A 57 -4.86 13.10 10.90
N LYS A 58 -4.41 14.25 11.43
CA LYS A 58 -4.36 14.58 12.85
C LYS A 58 -3.54 13.57 13.69
N CYS A 59 -2.45 13.03 13.12
CA CYS A 59 -1.52 12.12 13.80
C CYS A 59 -0.44 12.91 14.54
N LYS A 60 -0.17 12.57 15.82
CA LYS A 60 0.94 13.15 16.59
C LYS A 60 2.29 12.80 15.94
N GLN A 61 3.30 13.66 16.12
CA GLN A 61 4.55 13.59 15.38
C GLN A 61 5.28 12.24 15.44
N LYS A 62 5.34 11.62 16.62
CA LYS A 62 6.07 10.36 16.83
C LYS A 62 5.25 9.11 16.50
N ASN A 63 3.98 9.26 16.13
CA ASN A 63 3.04 8.15 16.04
C ASN A 63 2.86 7.58 14.62
N LEU A 64 3.53 8.13 13.61
CA LEU A 64 3.56 7.53 12.27
C LEU A 64 4.68 6.51 12.19
N ILE A 65 4.31 5.24 12.01
CA ILE A 65 5.25 4.13 11.84
C ILE A 65 5.37 3.78 10.36
N LEU A 66 6.61 3.69 9.89
CA LEU A 66 7.00 3.22 8.56
C LEU A 66 7.91 2.01 8.70
N LEU A 67 7.83 1.08 7.74
CA LEU A 67 8.75 -0.05 7.64
C LEU A 67 9.85 0.23 6.61
N ASN A 68 11.01 -0.38 6.80
CA ASN A 68 11.96 -0.59 5.71
C ASN A 68 11.42 -1.75 4.85
N GLN A 69 10.67 -1.39 3.79
CA GLN A 69 9.98 -2.33 2.92
C GLN A 69 10.98 -3.09 2.05
N ILE A 70 10.93 -4.42 2.06
CA ILE A 70 11.90 -5.33 1.41
C ILE A 70 11.25 -6.29 0.41
N HIS A 71 9.99 -6.02 0.02
CA HIS A 71 9.20 -6.86 -0.88
C HIS A 71 9.04 -8.31 -0.40
N SER A 72 8.79 -8.46 0.89
CA SER A 72 8.59 -9.74 1.59
C SER A 72 7.10 -9.96 1.94
N ASN A 73 6.84 -10.99 2.74
CA ASN A 73 5.59 -11.17 3.48
C ASN A 73 5.79 -11.10 5.00
N LYS A 74 6.91 -10.51 5.45
CA LYS A 74 7.19 -10.32 6.86
C LYS A 74 6.31 -9.22 7.43
N THR A 75 5.68 -9.49 8.58
CA THR A 75 4.74 -8.60 9.26
C THR A 75 5.13 -8.35 10.71
N TYR A 76 4.60 -7.28 11.29
CA TYR A 76 4.83 -6.89 12.69
C TYR A 76 3.52 -6.58 13.41
N LYS A 77 3.44 -6.94 14.67
CA LYS A 77 2.39 -6.53 15.61
C LYS A 77 2.90 -5.34 16.41
N ILE A 78 2.31 -4.17 16.20
CA ILE A 78 2.75 -2.92 16.83
C ILE A 78 1.98 -2.71 18.14
N LEU A 79 2.65 -2.89 19.25
CA LEU A 79 2.08 -2.71 20.59
C LEU A 79 2.42 -1.34 21.19
N LYS A 80 3.53 -0.73 20.77
CA LYS A 80 4.00 0.60 21.20
C LYS A 80 4.85 1.23 20.10
N ILE A 81 5.04 2.53 20.21
CA ILE A 81 5.95 3.26 19.32
C ILE A 81 7.37 2.80 19.60
N THR A 82 8.14 2.55 18.55
CA THR A 82 9.53 2.14 18.63
C THR A 82 10.37 2.92 17.62
N ASN A 83 11.61 3.20 17.99
CA ASN A 83 12.62 3.77 17.09
C ASN A 83 13.43 2.69 16.35
N ASN A 84 13.18 1.41 16.64
CA ASN A 84 13.89 0.31 15.99
C ASN A 84 13.56 0.23 14.51
N LYS A 85 14.58 0.00 13.70
CA LYS A 85 14.39 -0.27 12.27
C LYS A 85 13.73 -1.64 12.09
N MET A 86 12.56 -1.65 11.48
CA MET A 86 11.81 -2.86 11.18
C MET A 86 11.84 -3.13 9.68
N TYR A 87 12.37 -4.28 9.27
CA TYR A 87 12.47 -4.72 7.88
C TYR A 87 11.34 -5.69 7.55
N GLY A 88 10.34 -5.25 6.79
CA GLY A 88 9.15 -6.02 6.45
C GLY A 88 8.19 -5.21 5.60
N ASP A 89 7.03 -5.80 5.30
CA ASP A 89 6.12 -5.21 4.33
C ASP A 89 4.68 -5.13 4.84
N GLY A 90 4.43 -5.49 6.09
CA GLY A 90 3.12 -5.37 6.69
C GLY A 90 3.17 -5.23 8.21
N PHE A 91 2.10 -4.67 8.77
CA PHE A 91 1.94 -4.53 10.21
C PHE A 91 0.47 -4.39 10.60
N ILE A 92 0.18 -4.70 11.85
CA ILE A 92 -1.13 -4.49 12.47
C ILE A 92 -0.95 -3.77 13.81
N THR A 93 -2.00 -3.06 14.25
CA THR A 93 -2.09 -2.51 15.60
C THR A 93 -3.55 -2.39 16.06
N LYS A 94 -3.76 -2.41 17.37
CA LYS A 94 -5.01 -2.05 18.06
C LYS A 94 -4.84 -0.83 18.99
N LYS A 95 -3.73 -0.10 18.83
CA LYS A 95 -3.43 1.07 19.66
C LYS A 95 -3.95 2.34 19.00
N ASN A 96 -4.71 3.12 19.78
CA ASN A 96 -5.20 4.43 19.35
C ASN A 96 -4.04 5.40 19.10
N GLY A 97 -4.20 6.27 18.13
CA GLY A 97 -3.26 7.32 17.82
C GLY A 97 -2.00 6.86 17.08
N ILE A 98 -1.80 5.54 16.84
CA ILE A 98 -0.69 5.02 16.01
C ILE A 98 -1.15 4.91 14.56
N ALA A 99 -0.45 5.59 13.66
CA ALA A 99 -0.67 5.52 12.23
C ALA A 99 0.30 4.52 11.58
N LEU A 100 -0.24 3.59 10.80
CA LEU A 100 0.51 2.64 9.98
C LEU A 100 0.64 3.19 8.56
N GLY A 101 1.85 3.44 8.07
CA GLY A 101 2.10 4.04 6.77
C GLY A 101 2.84 3.10 5.80
N ILE A 102 2.32 2.94 4.59
CA ILE A 102 2.92 2.16 3.50
C ILE A 102 3.36 3.11 2.39
N LEU A 103 4.59 2.94 1.95
CA LEU A 103 5.21 3.71 0.87
C LEU A 103 5.16 2.91 -0.44
N THR A 104 4.71 3.55 -1.52
CA THR A 104 4.60 2.89 -2.82
C THR A 104 4.97 3.82 -3.98
N ALA A 105 5.45 3.21 -5.07
CA ALA A 105 5.47 3.75 -6.41
C ALA A 105 5.20 2.56 -7.33
N ASP A 106 3.93 2.37 -7.72
CA ASP A 106 3.34 1.27 -8.48
C ASP A 106 2.90 0.02 -7.72
N CYS A 107 3.59 -0.39 -6.64
CA CYS A 107 3.11 -1.47 -5.78
C CYS A 107 1.76 -1.10 -5.14
N ALA A 108 0.93 -2.10 -4.81
CA ALA A 108 -0.36 -1.87 -4.17
C ALA A 108 -0.21 -1.72 -2.65
N PRO A 109 -0.64 -0.60 -2.05
CA PRO A 109 -0.86 -0.53 -0.62
C PRO A 109 -2.20 -1.19 -0.30
N ILE A 110 -2.27 -1.97 0.77
CA ILE A 110 -3.53 -2.55 1.26
C ILE A 110 -3.75 -2.06 2.67
N LEU A 111 -4.94 -1.50 2.94
CA LEU A 111 -5.36 -1.10 4.28
C LEU A 111 -6.46 -2.06 4.75
N PHE A 112 -6.35 -2.50 6.01
CA PHE A 112 -7.29 -3.40 6.66
C PHE A 112 -7.89 -2.74 7.91
N TYR A 113 -9.16 -3.03 8.16
CA TYR A 113 -9.84 -2.61 9.38
C TYR A 113 -10.87 -3.63 9.84
N ASP A 114 -10.79 -4.01 11.10
CA ASP A 114 -11.83 -4.76 11.81
C ASP A 114 -12.56 -3.80 12.76
N PRO A 115 -13.81 -3.40 12.45
CA PRO A 115 -14.56 -2.47 13.28
C PRO A 115 -15.02 -3.06 14.62
N LYS A 116 -15.17 -4.40 14.73
CA LYS A 116 -15.59 -5.05 15.97
C LYS A 116 -14.47 -5.16 16.98
N LYS A 117 -13.26 -5.47 16.51
CA LYS A 117 -12.08 -5.64 17.37
C LYS A 117 -11.20 -4.40 17.45
N GLN A 118 -11.54 -3.34 16.69
CA GLN A 118 -10.75 -2.10 16.60
C GLN A 118 -9.28 -2.40 16.25
N ILE A 119 -9.06 -3.25 15.23
CA ILE A 119 -7.74 -3.62 14.74
C ILE A 119 -7.57 -3.03 13.34
N ILE A 120 -6.46 -2.35 13.12
CA ILE A 120 -6.06 -1.89 11.80
C ILE A 120 -4.83 -2.66 11.31
N GLY A 121 -4.73 -2.78 9.99
CA GLY A 121 -3.56 -3.34 9.33
C GLY A 121 -3.19 -2.55 8.08
N ALA A 122 -1.93 -2.64 7.69
CA ALA A 122 -1.46 -2.08 6.44
C ALA A 122 -0.37 -2.99 5.83
N ALA A 123 -0.39 -3.15 4.51
CA ALA A 123 0.57 -3.99 3.79
C ALA A 123 1.05 -3.35 2.48
N HIS A 124 2.32 -3.56 2.17
CA HIS A 124 2.94 -3.26 0.89
C HIS A 124 2.92 -4.51 0.00
N ALA A 125 2.07 -4.52 -1.00
CA ALA A 125 1.95 -5.63 -1.93
C ALA A 125 2.48 -5.24 -3.33
N GLY A 126 3.80 -5.24 -3.49
CA GLY A 126 4.41 -5.39 -4.82
C GLY A 126 4.21 -6.83 -5.31
N TRP A 127 4.58 -7.13 -6.57
CA TRP A 127 4.38 -8.48 -7.12
C TRP A 127 5.04 -9.59 -6.27
N LYS A 128 6.24 -9.33 -5.67
CA LYS A 128 6.92 -10.29 -4.80
C LYS A 128 6.14 -10.54 -3.50
N GLY A 129 5.64 -9.47 -2.86
CA GLY A 129 4.81 -9.58 -1.66
C GLY A 129 3.47 -10.26 -1.93
N ALA A 130 2.81 -9.91 -3.05
CA ALA A 130 1.59 -10.57 -3.50
C ALA A 130 1.83 -12.05 -3.83
N TYR A 131 2.92 -12.38 -4.53
CA TYR A 131 3.31 -13.77 -4.80
C TYR A 131 3.59 -14.58 -3.51
N LYS A 132 4.10 -13.94 -2.46
CA LYS A 132 4.31 -14.54 -1.13
C LYS A 132 3.06 -14.47 -0.24
N ASN A 133 1.94 -13.95 -0.77
CA ASN A 133 0.65 -13.79 -0.10
C ASN A 133 0.73 -12.99 1.21
N ILE A 134 1.29 -11.77 1.15
CA ILE A 134 1.35 -10.84 2.29
C ILE A 134 -0.04 -10.57 2.89
N SER A 135 -1.10 -10.58 2.06
CA SER A 135 -2.46 -10.38 2.52
C SER A 135 -2.88 -11.45 3.53
N LYS A 136 -2.62 -12.73 3.21
CA LYS A 136 -2.92 -13.84 4.14
C LYS A 136 -2.17 -13.66 5.46
N LYS A 137 -0.90 -13.25 5.42
CA LYS A 137 -0.10 -13.06 6.64
C LYS A 137 -0.69 -11.97 7.54
N ILE A 138 -1.16 -10.85 6.99
CA ILE A 138 -1.87 -9.81 7.75
C ILE A 138 -3.16 -10.38 8.37
N LEU A 139 -3.95 -11.14 7.59
CA LEU A 139 -5.19 -11.73 8.08
C LEU A 139 -4.94 -12.75 9.20
N ASP A 140 -3.91 -13.57 9.07
CA ASP A 140 -3.50 -14.51 10.12
C ASP A 140 -3.11 -13.75 11.40
N ASP A 141 -2.33 -12.66 11.29
CA ASP A 141 -1.98 -11.82 12.43
C ASP A 141 -3.20 -11.14 13.07
N MET A 142 -4.17 -10.66 12.28
CA MET A 142 -5.42 -10.09 12.81
C MET A 142 -6.26 -11.16 13.53
N LYS A 143 -6.34 -12.39 12.99
CA LYS A 143 -7.01 -13.53 13.64
C LYS A 143 -6.41 -13.84 15.02
N THR A 144 -5.07 -13.80 15.17
CA THR A 144 -4.43 -14.04 16.48
C THR A 144 -4.82 -12.99 17.53
N TRP A 145 -5.36 -11.83 17.10
CA TRP A 145 -5.90 -10.80 17.98
C TRP A 145 -7.43 -10.85 18.11
N GLY A 146 -8.06 -11.91 17.60
CA GLY A 146 -9.48 -12.19 17.74
C GLY A 146 -10.37 -11.64 16.62
N SER A 147 -9.81 -11.18 15.50
CA SER A 147 -10.61 -10.78 14.34
C SER A 147 -11.30 -11.97 13.68
N ASN A 148 -12.58 -11.78 13.33
CA ASN A 148 -13.24 -12.68 12.40
C ASN A 148 -13.07 -12.13 10.97
N ILE A 149 -12.67 -13.00 10.04
CA ILE A 149 -12.36 -12.62 8.64
C ILE A 149 -13.53 -11.92 7.95
N ILE A 150 -14.76 -12.33 8.21
CA ILE A 150 -15.96 -11.75 7.58
C ILE A 150 -16.21 -10.30 8.01
N ASP A 151 -15.69 -9.89 9.16
CA ASP A 151 -15.84 -8.54 9.70
C ASP A 151 -14.77 -7.57 9.17
N ILE A 152 -13.67 -8.11 8.61
CA ILE A 152 -12.55 -7.31 8.12
C ILE A 152 -12.91 -6.64 6.79
N ILE A 153 -12.64 -5.34 6.74
CA ILE A 153 -12.68 -4.53 5.51
C ILE A 153 -11.26 -4.43 4.96
N ALA A 154 -11.06 -4.79 3.70
CA ALA A 154 -9.79 -4.67 3.00
C ALA A 154 -9.89 -3.69 1.83
N VAL A 155 -8.96 -2.72 1.76
CA VAL A 155 -8.94 -1.71 0.69
C VAL A 155 -7.62 -1.75 -0.04
N ILE A 156 -7.66 -2.12 -1.31
CA ILE A 156 -6.51 -2.08 -2.22
C ILE A 156 -6.42 -0.65 -2.76
N GLY A 157 -5.35 0.05 -2.42
CA GLY A 157 -5.13 1.43 -2.80
C GLY A 157 -4.63 1.62 -4.24
N PRO A 158 -4.32 2.87 -4.63
CA PRO A 158 -3.76 3.19 -5.94
C PRO A 158 -2.47 2.42 -6.20
N CYS A 159 -2.41 1.78 -7.37
CA CYS A 159 -1.24 1.03 -7.83
C CYS A 159 -1.15 1.10 -9.36
N ILE A 160 -0.10 0.57 -9.95
CA ILE A 160 -0.03 0.43 -11.41
C ILE A 160 -1.17 -0.48 -11.89
N ARG A 161 -1.90 -0.01 -12.92
CA ARG A 161 -3.01 -0.78 -13.50
C ARG A 161 -2.52 -1.64 -14.66
N TYR A 162 -3.25 -2.72 -14.94
CA TYR A 162 -2.89 -3.69 -15.97
C TYR A 162 -2.48 -3.07 -17.31
N LYS A 163 -3.14 -1.99 -17.75
CA LYS A 163 -2.82 -1.29 -19.00
C LYS A 163 -1.38 -0.80 -19.11
N ASN A 164 -0.71 -0.62 -17.99
CA ASN A 164 0.65 -0.10 -17.89
C ASN A 164 1.62 -1.08 -17.19
N TYR A 165 1.13 -2.28 -16.80
CA TYR A 165 1.94 -3.27 -16.10
C TYR A 165 2.28 -4.45 -17.02
N GLU A 166 3.06 -4.17 -18.05
CA GLU A 166 3.64 -5.19 -18.92
C GLU A 166 4.59 -6.09 -18.15
N VAL A 167 4.52 -7.40 -18.42
CA VAL A 167 5.35 -8.46 -17.82
C VAL A 167 5.78 -9.46 -18.88
N LYS A 168 6.86 -10.20 -18.61
CA LYS A 168 7.38 -11.24 -19.50
C LYS A 168 6.64 -12.57 -19.32
N SER A 169 6.80 -13.49 -20.25
CA SER A 169 6.17 -14.82 -20.22
C SER A 169 6.62 -15.68 -19.04
N ASP A 170 7.90 -15.57 -18.63
CA ASP A 170 8.42 -16.27 -17.47
C ASP A 170 7.75 -15.80 -16.15
N PHE A 171 7.43 -14.50 -16.04
CA PHE A 171 6.65 -13.98 -14.95
C PHE A 171 5.24 -14.61 -14.88
N LYS A 172 4.54 -14.68 -16.03
CA LYS A 172 3.21 -15.32 -16.11
C LYS A 172 3.33 -16.80 -15.70
N ARG A 173 4.27 -17.56 -16.29
CA ARG A 173 4.49 -18.97 -15.95
C ARG A 173 4.75 -19.19 -14.46
N LYS A 174 5.57 -18.32 -13.83
CA LYS A 174 5.85 -18.38 -12.40
C LYS A 174 4.59 -18.26 -11.55
N PHE A 175 3.69 -17.34 -11.89
CA PHE A 175 2.43 -17.15 -11.16
C PHE A 175 1.49 -18.34 -11.38
N LEU A 176 1.30 -18.79 -12.59
CA LEU A 176 0.41 -19.89 -12.93
C LEU A 176 0.86 -21.24 -12.33
N LYS A 177 2.17 -21.44 -12.14
CA LYS A 177 2.69 -22.62 -11.43
C LYS A 177 2.22 -22.71 -9.98
N LYS A 178 1.86 -21.58 -9.36
CA LYS A 178 1.52 -21.53 -7.93
C LYS A 178 0.06 -21.17 -7.66
N TYR A 179 -0.57 -20.44 -8.58
CA TYR A 179 -1.90 -19.86 -8.37
C TYR A 179 -2.77 -20.08 -9.61
N ASP A 180 -4.02 -20.44 -9.40
CA ASP A 180 -5.05 -20.32 -10.43
C ASP A 180 -5.38 -18.82 -10.64
N CYS A 181 -4.66 -18.16 -11.54
CA CYS A 181 -4.77 -16.71 -11.73
C CYS A 181 -4.61 -16.26 -13.19
N ASP A 182 -4.87 -17.14 -14.17
CA ASP A 182 -4.74 -16.78 -15.60
C ASP A 182 -5.60 -15.55 -15.94
N GLY A 183 -6.80 -15.44 -15.39
CA GLY A 183 -7.67 -14.28 -15.55
C GLY A 183 -7.10 -12.96 -14.99
N CYS A 184 -5.94 -12.97 -14.31
CA CYS A 184 -5.21 -11.76 -13.90
C CYS A 184 -4.21 -11.29 -14.96
N PHE A 185 -4.04 -12.05 -16.06
CA PHE A 185 -3.19 -11.71 -17.17
C PHE A 185 -4.04 -11.34 -18.39
N ILE A 186 -3.64 -10.30 -19.08
CA ILE A 186 -4.31 -9.80 -20.30
C ILE A 186 -3.28 -9.78 -21.41
N GLN A 187 -3.56 -10.46 -22.51
CA GLN A 187 -2.72 -10.44 -23.71
C GLN A 187 -3.21 -9.38 -24.70
N ARG A 188 -2.31 -8.55 -25.21
CA ARG A 188 -2.58 -7.52 -26.21
C ARG A 188 -1.35 -7.35 -27.10
N ASN A 189 -1.54 -7.45 -28.42
CA ASN A 189 -0.46 -7.26 -29.40
C ASN A 189 0.83 -7.99 -29.00
N SER A 190 0.74 -9.30 -28.76
CA SER A 190 1.85 -10.19 -28.32
C SER A 190 2.48 -9.84 -26.95
N MET A 191 2.02 -8.80 -26.28
CA MET A 191 2.48 -8.40 -24.94
C MET A 191 1.54 -8.91 -23.85
N ILE A 192 2.11 -9.24 -22.71
CA ILE A 192 1.37 -9.75 -21.53
C ILE A 192 1.32 -8.64 -20.47
N TYR A 193 0.15 -8.39 -19.95
CA TYR A 193 -0.08 -7.42 -18.88
C TYR A 193 -0.65 -8.09 -17.65
N PHE A 194 -0.22 -7.65 -16.45
CA PHE A 194 -0.65 -8.21 -15.17
C PHE A 194 -1.54 -7.25 -14.39
N ASP A 195 -2.72 -7.71 -13.95
CA ASP A 195 -3.58 -6.95 -13.04
C ASP A 195 -3.27 -7.33 -11.59
N LEU A 196 -2.30 -6.64 -11.00
CA LEU A 196 -1.89 -6.82 -9.60
C LEU A 196 -3.08 -6.65 -8.64
N SER A 197 -3.93 -5.65 -8.86
CA SER A 197 -5.07 -5.40 -7.98
C SER A 197 -6.15 -6.49 -8.06
N LYS A 198 -6.37 -7.06 -9.24
CA LYS A 198 -7.28 -8.20 -9.44
C LYS A 198 -6.73 -9.45 -8.75
N PHE A 199 -5.42 -9.71 -8.89
CA PHE A 199 -4.74 -10.81 -8.23
C PHE A 199 -4.85 -10.71 -6.70
N ILE A 200 -4.53 -9.53 -6.11
CA ILE A 200 -4.67 -9.32 -4.67
C ILE A 200 -6.14 -9.46 -4.22
N LYS A 201 -7.11 -8.93 -5.00
CA LYS A 201 -8.53 -9.11 -4.69
C LYS A 201 -8.90 -10.60 -4.65
N LYS A 202 -8.44 -11.40 -5.64
CA LYS A 202 -8.67 -12.86 -5.67
C LYS A 202 -8.14 -13.50 -4.38
N GLN A 203 -6.88 -13.22 -4.00
CA GLN A 203 -6.29 -13.73 -2.75
C GLN A 203 -7.09 -13.35 -1.50
N LEU A 204 -7.55 -12.10 -1.40
CA LEU A 204 -8.38 -11.65 -0.26
C LEU A 204 -9.72 -12.40 -0.22
N SER A 205 -10.38 -12.58 -1.37
CA SER A 205 -11.64 -13.32 -1.47
C SER A 205 -11.47 -14.79 -1.11
N GLU A 206 -10.43 -15.45 -1.60
CA GLU A 206 -10.09 -16.84 -1.27
C GLU A 206 -9.78 -17.04 0.22
N ASN A 207 -9.27 -16.01 0.89
CA ASN A 207 -9.09 -16.00 2.35
C ASN A 207 -10.37 -15.62 3.13
N GLY A 208 -11.53 -15.51 2.47
CA GLY A 208 -12.82 -15.29 3.09
C GLY A 208 -13.25 -13.83 3.30
N ILE A 209 -12.47 -12.86 2.85
CA ILE A 209 -12.85 -11.44 2.94
C ILE A 209 -13.99 -11.15 1.97
N LYS A 210 -15.13 -10.68 2.49
CA LYS A 210 -16.29 -10.24 1.71
C LYS A 210 -16.27 -8.74 1.42
N ASN A 211 -15.72 -7.94 2.33
CA ASN A 211 -15.71 -6.49 2.26
C ASN A 211 -14.42 -5.94 1.62
N ILE A 212 -14.30 -6.07 0.29
CA ILE A 212 -13.14 -5.61 -0.46
C ILE A 212 -13.50 -4.36 -1.28
N GLU A 213 -12.62 -3.36 -1.29
CA GLU A 213 -12.67 -2.20 -2.20
C GLU A 213 -11.35 -2.08 -2.96
N ILE A 214 -11.42 -1.68 -4.24
CA ILE A 214 -10.27 -1.31 -5.05
C ILE A 214 -10.41 0.17 -5.44
N ILE A 215 -9.43 1.00 -5.06
CA ILE A 215 -9.34 2.37 -5.55
C ILE A 215 -8.73 2.34 -6.95
N LYS A 216 -9.58 2.40 -7.98
CA LYS A 216 -9.20 2.25 -9.40
C LYS A 216 -8.44 3.47 -9.94
N LYS A 217 -7.35 3.87 -9.28
CA LYS A 217 -6.44 4.95 -9.71
C LYS A 217 -5.10 4.35 -10.11
N ASP A 218 -4.68 4.64 -11.35
CA ASP A 218 -3.41 4.19 -11.90
C ASP A 218 -2.30 5.15 -11.48
N THR A 219 -1.23 4.61 -10.89
CA THR A 219 -0.07 5.39 -10.46
C THR A 219 0.81 5.83 -11.64
N PHE A 220 0.84 5.05 -12.73
CA PHE A 220 1.60 5.38 -13.93
C PHE A 220 1.03 6.62 -14.66
N THR A 221 -0.30 6.79 -14.65
CA THR A 221 -0.97 7.84 -15.39
C THR A 221 -0.79 9.21 -14.73
N ARG A 222 -0.12 10.14 -15.41
CA ARG A 222 0.23 11.48 -14.90
C ARG A 222 -0.94 12.31 -14.39
N LYS A 223 -2.14 12.19 -14.99
CA LYS A 223 -3.34 12.91 -14.53
C LYS A 223 -3.72 12.61 -13.07
N ASN A 224 -3.35 11.44 -12.55
CA ASN A 224 -3.61 11.06 -11.16
C ASN A 224 -2.58 11.62 -10.18
N LYS A 225 -1.48 12.19 -10.70
CA LYS A 225 -0.42 12.86 -9.93
C LYS A 225 0.19 11.96 -8.84
N PHE A 226 0.47 10.69 -9.16
CA PHE A 226 1.24 9.77 -8.32
C PHE A 226 2.69 9.69 -8.79
N TYR A 227 3.60 9.32 -7.89
CA TYR A 227 4.90 8.81 -8.26
C TYR A 227 4.75 7.37 -8.77
N SER A 228 5.54 7.03 -9.78
CA SER A 228 5.56 5.73 -10.42
C SER A 228 7.00 5.33 -10.77
N ALA A 229 7.45 4.20 -10.27
CA ALA A 229 8.74 3.62 -10.61
C ALA A 229 8.80 3.25 -12.11
N ARG A 230 7.74 2.66 -12.65
CA ARG A 230 7.64 2.31 -14.09
C ARG A 230 7.71 3.55 -14.98
N TYR A 231 7.07 4.64 -14.58
CA TYR A 231 7.16 5.91 -15.31
C TYR A 231 8.59 6.47 -15.28
N SER A 232 9.23 6.46 -14.11
CA SER A 232 10.59 6.98 -13.93
C SER A 232 11.60 6.19 -14.75
N LEU A 233 11.48 4.85 -14.77
CA LEU A 233 12.30 3.99 -15.64
C LEU A 233 12.10 4.33 -17.13
N LYS A 234 10.85 4.55 -17.56
CA LYS A 234 10.54 4.95 -18.95
C LYS A 234 11.12 6.31 -19.33
N LYS A 235 11.39 7.18 -18.35
CA LYS A 235 12.00 8.51 -18.50
C LYS A 235 13.50 8.51 -18.20
N ASN A 236 14.12 7.35 -18.00
CA ASN A 236 15.52 7.20 -17.64
C ASN A 236 15.92 8.00 -16.39
N TYR A 237 14.98 8.19 -15.43
CA TYR A 237 15.32 8.80 -14.16
C TYR A 237 16.02 7.77 -13.26
N ASN A 238 17.05 8.24 -12.55
CA ASN A 238 17.88 7.40 -11.67
C ASN A 238 17.26 7.13 -10.29
N ASP A 239 16.09 7.73 -9.98
CA ASP A 239 15.29 7.49 -8.78
C ASP A 239 13.86 8.01 -8.97
N TYR A 240 13.01 7.85 -7.95
CA TYR A 240 11.61 8.30 -7.94
C TYR A 240 11.11 8.59 -6.53
N GLY A 241 10.08 9.45 -6.43
CA GLY A 241 9.37 9.71 -5.18
C GLY A 241 8.47 8.52 -4.77
N ARG A 242 8.06 8.51 -3.48
CA ARG A 242 7.13 7.50 -2.95
C ARG A 242 5.87 8.17 -2.43
N ASN A 243 4.73 7.65 -2.89
CA ASN A 243 3.42 7.97 -2.34
C ASN A 243 3.27 7.30 -0.97
N ILE A 244 2.44 7.86 -0.10
CA ILE A 244 2.13 7.24 1.19
C ILE A 244 0.64 6.92 1.30
N SER A 245 0.35 5.74 1.83
CA SER A 245 -1.00 5.32 2.22
C SER A 245 -0.98 4.94 3.69
N LEU A 246 -1.99 5.35 4.44
CA LEU A 246 -1.98 5.14 5.88
C LEU A 246 -3.38 4.95 6.48
N ILE A 247 -3.38 4.33 7.66
CA ILE A 247 -4.56 4.13 8.49
C ILE A 247 -4.17 4.28 9.97
N MET A 248 -5.08 4.83 10.78
CA MET A 248 -4.89 5.10 12.21
C MET A 248 -6.23 4.94 12.94
N ILE A 249 -6.25 4.32 14.11
CA ILE A 249 -7.36 4.42 15.07
C ILE A 249 -7.22 5.76 15.80
N LYS A 250 -8.32 6.51 15.90
CA LYS A 250 -8.32 7.83 16.55
C LYS A 250 -8.27 7.74 18.07
#